data_e88ebf8a171caee64eb0ddce6e75a43c
#
_entry.id   e88ebf8a171caee64eb0ddce6e75a43c
#
_cell.length_a   1.000
_cell.length_b   1.000
_cell.length_c   1.000
_cell.angle_alpha   90.00
_cell.angle_beta   90.00
_cell.angle_gamma   90.00
#
_symmetry.space_group_name_H-M   'P 1'
#
loop_
_entity.id
_entity.type
_entity.pdbx_description
1 polymer ?
#
loop_
_entity_poly.entity_id
_entity_poly.type
_entity_poly.pdbx_seq_one_letter_code
_entity_poly.pdbx_strand_id
1 'polypeptide(L)'
;MSMRYETDWYAWVHEQAARLAAGDFAALDLDHLVEELELMADSARGELVNRLIVLLAHLLKLHVAHQHLPSDYQRAGRGWRLTCSTQRRRLALVLRRNPSLRRFVSTDVQDAYDVALLEAAQALGLEALPMPPTCPWKPEDILDADFWPEEPSA
;
A
#
# COMPACT_ATOMS: atom_id res chain seq x y z
N MET A 1 2.14 34.31 7.23
CA MET A 1 1.10 33.28 7.42
C MET A 1 -0.10 33.65 6.55
N SER A 2 -0.47 32.78 5.66
CA SER A 2 -1.69 32.99 4.89
C SER A 2 -2.88 32.48 5.68
N MET A 3 -3.74 33.37 6.18
CA MET A 3 -5.00 33.00 6.84
C MET A 3 -5.89 32.11 5.95
N ARG A 4 -5.67 32.13 4.62
CA ARG A 4 -6.41 31.28 3.67
C ARG A 4 -6.04 29.82 3.73
N TYR A 5 -4.82 29.45 4.06
CA TYR A 5 -4.41 28.05 4.18
C TYR A 5 -5.30 27.26 5.15
N GLU A 6 -5.58 27.84 6.30
CA GLU A 6 -6.43 27.20 7.33
C GLU A 6 -7.94 27.35 7.09
N THR A 7 -8.38 28.39 6.39
CA THR A 7 -9.81 28.71 6.23
C THR A 7 -10.38 28.27 4.89
N ASP A 8 -9.57 28.27 3.82
CA ASP A 8 -9.96 27.91 2.47
C ASP A 8 -8.74 27.36 1.70
N TRP A 9 -8.37 26.13 2.02
CA TRP A 9 -7.22 25.44 1.41
C TRP A 9 -7.30 25.38 -0.12
N TYR A 10 -8.49 25.14 -0.67
CA TYR A 10 -8.69 25.07 -2.12
C TYR A 10 -8.34 26.38 -2.81
N ALA A 11 -8.86 27.49 -2.30
CA ALA A 11 -8.56 28.82 -2.83
C ALA A 11 -7.08 29.19 -2.65
N TRP A 12 -6.49 28.82 -1.52
CA TRP A 12 -5.07 29.02 -1.25
C TRP A 12 -4.19 28.29 -2.27
N VAL A 13 -4.46 27.02 -2.56
CA VAL A 13 -3.70 26.24 -3.57
C VAL A 13 -3.73 26.92 -4.93
N HIS A 14 -4.91 27.35 -5.38
CA HIS A 14 -5.04 28.02 -6.67
C HIS A 14 -4.34 29.40 -6.69
N GLU A 15 -4.35 30.13 -5.60
CA GLU A 15 -3.62 31.38 -5.47
C GLU A 15 -2.11 31.17 -5.52
N GLN A 16 -1.57 30.17 -4.79
CA GLN A 16 -0.15 29.84 -4.84
C GLN A 16 0.29 29.38 -6.25
N ALA A 17 -0.51 28.55 -6.90
CA ALA A 17 -0.25 28.12 -8.26
C ALA A 17 -0.21 29.29 -9.26
N ALA A 18 -1.13 30.25 -9.14
CA ALA A 18 -1.15 31.44 -9.98
C ALA A 18 0.07 32.33 -9.76
N ARG A 19 0.48 32.54 -8.50
CA ARG A 19 1.68 33.32 -8.14
C ARG A 19 2.96 32.66 -8.69
N LEU A 20 3.06 31.34 -8.53
CA LEU A 20 4.19 30.57 -9.05
C LEU A 20 4.28 30.66 -10.58
N ALA A 21 3.17 30.52 -11.29
CA ALA A 21 3.09 30.63 -12.72
C ALA A 21 3.45 32.05 -13.24
N ALA A 22 3.12 33.09 -12.47
CA ALA A 22 3.45 34.46 -12.75
C ALA A 22 4.91 34.83 -12.40
N GLY A 23 5.67 33.95 -11.74
CA GLY A 23 7.02 34.24 -11.25
C GLY A 23 7.08 35.18 -10.05
N ASP A 24 5.96 35.38 -9.37
CA ASP A 24 5.87 36.21 -8.16
C ASP A 24 6.30 35.39 -6.92
N PHE A 25 7.59 35.07 -6.86
CA PHE A 25 8.14 34.21 -5.79
C PHE A 25 8.15 34.91 -4.44
N ALA A 26 8.20 36.23 -4.39
CA ALA A 26 8.18 36.96 -3.12
C ALA A 26 6.83 36.87 -2.39
N ALA A 27 5.75 36.63 -3.11
CA ALA A 27 4.39 36.51 -2.56
C ALA A 27 3.99 35.08 -2.23
N LEU A 28 4.86 34.08 -2.49
CA LEU A 28 4.58 32.69 -2.17
C LEU A 28 4.60 32.42 -0.67
N ASP A 29 3.68 31.59 -0.22
CA ASP A 29 3.65 31.01 1.12
C ASP A 29 4.51 29.74 1.15
N LEU A 30 5.84 29.95 1.19
CA LEU A 30 6.82 28.87 1.02
C LEU A 30 6.73 27.79 2.08
N ASP A 31 6.45 28.15 3.34
CA ASP A 31 6.41 27.19 4.44
C ASP A 31 5.28 26.17 4.22
N HIS A 32 4.07 26.63 3.96
CA HIS A 32 2.95 25.73 3.67
C HIS A 32 3.08 25.02 2.33
N LEU A 33 3.70 25.64 1.32
CA LEU A 33 3.97 24.95 0.04
C LEU A 33 4.93 23.78 0.21
N VAL A 34 5.99 23.95 0.99
CA VAL A 34 6.93 22.85 1.29
C VAL A 34 6.20 21.73 2.04
N GLU A 35 5.42 22.08 3.07
CA GLU A 35 4.62 21.12 3.84
C GLU A 35 3.68 20.31 2.93
N GLU A 36 2.91 20.97 2.06
CA GLU A 36 1.98 20.30 1.14
C GLU A 36 2.71 19.38 0.13
N LEU A 37 3.86 19.79 -0.39
CA LEU A 37 4.65 18.95 -1.29
C LEU A 37 5.20 17.71 -0.58
N GLU A 38 5.64 17.83 0.66
CA GLU A 38 6.08 16.69 1.47
C GLU A 38 4.93 15.74 1.76
N LEU A 39 3.74 16.26 2.13
CA LEU A 39 2.53 15.46 2.34
C LEU A 39 2.11 14.70 1.08
N MET A 40 2.25 15.31 -0.10
CA MET A 40 1.98 14.62 -1.38
C MET A 40 2.94 13.44 -1.60
N ALA A 41 4.21 13.60 -1.30
CA ALA A 41 5.20 12.54 -1.40
C ALA A 41 4.93 11.41 -0.40
N ASP A 42 4.61 11.73 0.83
CA ASP A 42 4.23 10.77 1.88
C ASP A 42 2.96 10.02 1.53
N SER A 43 1.99 10.67 0.90
CA SER A 43 0.77 10.04 0.40
C SER A 43 1.05 8.97 -0.65
N ALA A 44 1.99 9.19 -1.57
CA ALA A 44 2.38 8.19 -2.57
C ALA A 44 3.02 6.95 -1.91
N ARG A 45 3.87 7.14 -0.91
CA ARG A 45 4.43 6.03 -0.13
C ARG A 45 3.38 5.33 0.73
N GLY A 46 2.46 6.08 1.33
CA GLY A 46 1.33 5.55 2.07
C GLY A 46 0.45 4.65 1.20
N GLU A 47 0.21 5.01 -0.05
CA GLU A 47 -0.51 4.16 -1.00
C GLU A 47 0.23 2.84 -1.25
N LEU A 48 1.55 2.87 -1.43
CA LEU A 48 2.36 1.66 -1.57
C LEU A 48 2.16 0.72 -0.37
N VAL A 49 2.32 1.23 0.84
CA VAL A 49 2.17 0.46 2.08
C VAL A 49 0.76 -0.12 2.22
N ASN A 50 -0.28 0.68 2.03
CA ASN A 50 -1.67 0.24 2.15
C ASN A 50 -2.00 -0.89 1.17
N ARG A 51 -1.51 -0.81 -0.07
CA ARG A 51 -1.72 -1.88 -1.04
C ARG A 51 -0.95 -3.14 -0.72
N LEU A 52 0.27 -3.01 -0.16
CA LEU A 52 1.03 -4.15 0.34
C LEU A 52 0.31 -4.84 1.49
N ILE A 53 -0.29 -4.10 2.42
CA ILE A 53 -1.09 -4.67 3.53
C ILE A 53 -2.22 -5.55 2.97
N VAL A 54 -3.02 -5.01 2.05
CA VAL A 54 -4.14 -5.76 1.45
C VAL A 54 -3.66 -6.99 0.70
N LEU A 55 -2.58 -6.87 -0.09
CA LEU A 55 -2.01 -7.98 -0.84
C LEU A 55 -1.50 -9.08 0.10
N LEU A 56 -0.70 -8.72 1.10
CA LEU A 56 -0.13 -9.65 2.06
C LEU A 56 -1.22 -10.34 2.90
N ALA A 57 -2.24 -9.62 3.34
CA ALA A 57 -3.36 -10.21 4.07
C ALA A 57 -4.09 -11.28 3.25
N HIS A 58 -4.26 -11.05 1.94
CA HIS A 58 -4.91 -12.02 1.06
C HIS A 58 -4.00 -13.20 0.69
N LEU A 59 -2.70 -12.98 0.52
CA LEU A 59 -1.72 -14.06 0.36
C LEU A 59 -1.68 -14.95 1.62
N LEU A 60 -1.71 -14.37 2.81
CA LEU A 60 -1.78 -15.10 4.08
C LEU A 60 -3.06 -15.93 4.19
N LYS A 61 -4.21 -15.35 3.83
CA LYS A 61 -5.48 -16.11 3.80
C LYS A 61 -5.42 -17.30 2.86
N LEU A 62 -4.86 -17.12 1.66
CA LEU A 62 -4.66 -18.22 0.71
C LEU A 62 -3.76 -19.30 1.29
N HIS A 63 -2.62 -18.91 1.84
CA HIS A 63 -1.63 -19.83 2.40
C HIS A 63 -2.19 -20.67 3.56
N VAL A 64 -2.78 -20.00 4.53
CA VAL A 64 -3.27 -20.66 5.76
C VAL A 64 -4.53 -21.45 5.48
N ALA A 65 -5.49 -20.92 4.73
CA ALA A 65 -6.74 -21.61 4.43
C ALA A 65 -6.53 -22.83 3.55
N HIS A 66 -5.60 -22.81 2.60
CA HIS A 66 -5.27 -23.98 1.80
C HIS A 66 -4.78 -25.15 2.67
N GLN A 67 -4.02 -24.88 3.71
CA GLN A 67 -3.45 -25.91 4.59
C GLN A 67 -4.40 -26.34 5.70
N HIS A 68 -5.20 -25.44 6.26
CA HIS A 68 -5.92 -25.66 7.51
C HIS A 68 -7.44 -25.46 7.42
N LEU A 69 -7.94 -24.78 6.42
CA LEU A 69 -9.35 -24.43 6.24
C LEU A 69 -9.83 -24.70 4.81
N PRO A 70 -9.84 -25.96 4.37
CA PRO A 70 -10.14 -26.28 2.97
C PRO A 70 -11.52 -25.81 2.51
N SER A 71 -12.53 -25.80 3.40
CA SER A 71 -13.86 -25.31 3.07
C SER A 71 -13.88 -23.80 2.82
N ASP A 72 -13.17 -23.02 3.63
CA ASP A 72 -13.03 -21.57 3.43
C ASP A 72 -12.22 -21.26 2.17
N TYR A 73 -11.17 -22.03 1.93
CA TYR A 73 -10.37 -21.90 0.71
C TYR A 73 -11.21 -22.17 -0.55
N GLN A 74 -12.02 -23.22 -0.56
CA GLN A 74 -12.92 -23.53 -1.69
C GLN A 74 -13.97 -22.42 -1.91
N ARG A 75 -14.52 -21.91 -0.82
CA ARG A 75 -15.58 -20.88 -0.86
C ARG A 75 -15.04 -19.51 -1.27
N ALA A 76 -13.90 -19.09 -0.75
CA ALA A 76 -13.42 -17.70 -0.84
C ALA A 76 -12.08 -17.52 -1.58
N GLY A 77 -11.33 -18.59 -1.81
CA GLY A 77 -9.97 -18.54 -2.36
C GLY A 77 -9.89 -17.84 -3.72
N ARG A 78 -10.88 -18.07 -4.59
CA ARG A 78 -10.94 -17.39 -5.90
C ARG A 78 -11.05 -15.87 -5.75
N GLY A 79 -11.87 -15.40 -4.82
CA GLY A 79 -12.02 -13.97 -4.54
C GLY A 79 -10.74 -13.37 -3.97
N TRP A 80 -10.05 -14.10 -3.09
CA TRP A 80 -8.76 -13.67 -2.54
C TRP A 80 -7.68 -13.57 -3.62
N ARG A 81 -7.60 -14.53 -4.55
CA ARG A 81 -6.71 -14.47 -5.71
C ARG A 81 -7.01 -13.26 -6.60
N LEU A 82 -8.28 -12.96 -6.84
CA LEU A 82 -8.69 -11.79 -7.61
C LEU A 82 -8.23 -10.49 -6.93
N THR A 83 -8.37 -10.39 -5.62
CA THR A 83 -7.88 -9.24 -4.85
C THR A 83 -6.36 -9.11 -4.97
N CYS A 84 -5.61 -10.21 -4.82
CA CYS A 84 -4.15 -10.21 -5.00
C CYS A 84 -3.76 -9.69 -6.39
N SER A 85 -4.39 -10.21 -7.43
CA SER A 85 -4.12 -9.78 -8.82
C SER A 85 -4.41 -8.30 -9.03
N THR A 86 -5.50 -7.80 -8.46
CA THR A 86 -5.87 -6.38 -8.51
C THR A 86 -4.84 -5.51 -7.80
N GLN A 87 -4.41 -5.90 -6.59
CA GLN A 87 -3.42 -5.13 -5.83
C GLN A 87 -2.06 -5.13 -6.52
N ARG A 88 -1.63 -6.26 -7.10
CA ARG A 88 -0.39 -6.33 -7.88
C ARG A 88 -0.38 -5.37 -9.07
N ARG A 89 -1.48 -5.30 -9.81
CA ARG A 89 -1.62 -4.33 -10.93
C ARG A 89 -1.54 -2.88 -10.45
N ARG A 90 -2.19 -2.57 -9.34
CA ARG A 90 -2.16 -1.23 -8.74
C ARG A 90 -0.79 -0.88 -8.20
N LEU A 91 -0.10 -1.82 -7.54
CA LEU A 91 1.28 -1.65 -7.08
C LEU A 91 2.23 -1.41 -8.25
N ALA A 92 2.10 -2.16 -9.34
CA ALA A 92 2.90 -1.95 -10.54
C ALA A 92 2.70 -0.53 -11.11
N LEU A 93 1.48 -0.01 -11.07
CA LEU A 93 1.19 1.36 -11.49
C LEU A 93 1.83 2.41 -10.57
N VAL A 94 1.73 2.23 -9.25
CA VAL A 94 2.36 3.12 -8.26
C VAL A 94 3.87 3.17 -8.46
N LEU A 95 4.51 2.00 -8.60
CA LEU A 95 5.96 1.89 -8.79
C LEU A 95 6.43 2.40 -10.15
N ARG A 96 5.61 2.28 -11.19
CA ARG A 96 5.91 2.85 -12.51
C ARG A 96 5.85 4.37 -12.51
N ARG A 97 4.88 4.95 -11.79
CA ARG A 97 4.77 6.40 -11.62
C ARG A 97 5.82 6.98 -10.70
N ASN A 98 6.25 6.19 -9.71
CA ASN A 98 7.18 6.60 -8.67
C ASN A 98 8.33 5.59 -8.54
N PRO A 99 9.25 5.50 -9.54
CA PRO A 99 10.31 4.48 -9.53
C PRO A 99 11.21 4.53 -8.29
N SER A 100 11.38 5.70 -7.70
CA SER A 100 12.18 5.90 -6.47
C SER A 100 11.61 5.17 -5.25
N LEU A 101 10.31 4.81 -5.26
CA LEU A 101 9.69 4.03 -4.19
C LEU A 101 10.16 2.57 -4.15
N ARG A 102 10.76 2.05 -5.23
CA ARG A 102 11.26 0.66 -5.28
C ARG A 102 12.25 0.35 -4.18
N ARG A 103 13.07 1.32 -3.79
CA ARG A 103 14.04 1.17 -2.69
C ARG A 103 13.40 0.91 -1.33
N PHE A 104 12.14 1.27 -1.15
CA PHE A 104 11.42 1.10 0.11
C PHE A 104 10.64 -0.21 0.19
N VAL A 105 10.43 -0.93 -0.92
CA VAL A 105 9.55 -2.10 -0.98
C VAL A 105 9.93 -3.15 0.07
N SER A 106 11.21 -3.48 0.19
CA SER A 106 11.66 -4.50 1.15
C SER A 106 11.35 -4.13 2.60
N THR A 107 11.59 -2.88 2.98
CA THR A 107 11.29 -2.36 4.33
C THR A 107 9.78 -2.28 4.55
N ASP A 108 9.06 -1.71 3.57
CA ASP A 108 7.62 -1.52 3.66
C ASP A 108 6.85 -2.85 3.66
N VAL A 109 7.37 -3.90 3.03
CA VAL A 109 6.81 -5.27 3.13
C VAL A 109 6.85 -5.78 4.57
N GLN A 110 7.93 -5.55 5.30
CA GLN A 110 8.04 -6.00 6.69
C GLN A 110 7.05 -5.26 7.60
N ASP A 111 6.97 -3.95 7.46
CA ASP A 111 6.04 -3.12 8.24
C ASP A 111 4.57 -3.45 7.89
N ALA A 112 4.28 -3.64 6.60
CA ALA A 112 2.96 -4.02 6.12
C ALA A 112 2.56 -5.44 6.57
N TYR A 113 3.53 -6.34 6.71
CA TYR A 113 3.26 -7.72 7.10
C TYR A 113 2.66 -7.82 8.51
N ASP A 114 3.14 -7.06 9.46
CA ASP A 114 2.61 -7.08 10.83
C ASP A 114 1.12 -6.69 10.86
N VAL A 115 0.73 -5.70 10.10
CA VAL A 115 -0.69 -5.30 9.96
C VAL A 115 -1.48 -6.36 9.20
N ALA A 116 -0.95 -6.87 8.09
CA ALA A 116 -1.59 -7.88 7.27
C ALA A 116 -1.83 -9.20 8.03
N LEU A 117 -0.89 -9.57 8.89
CA LEU A 117 -0.99 -10.74 9.76
C LEU A 117 -2.20 -10.63 10.69
N LEU A 118 -2.37 -9.48 11.32
CA LEU A 118 -3.50 -9.22 12.21
C LEU A 118 -4.83 -9.23 11.44
N GLU A 119 -4.89 -8.57 10.29
CA GLU A 119 -6.09 -8.55 9.45
C GLU A 119 -6.49 -9.94 8.93
N ALA A 120 -5.52 -10.73 8.48
CA ALA A 120 -5.76 -12.09 8.01
C ALA A 120 -6.25 -12.99 9.15
N ALA A 121 -5.66 -12.90 10.33
CA ALA A 121 -6.07 -13.65 11.52
C ALA A 121 -7.52 -13.32 11.91
N GLN A 122 -7.87 -12.05 11.95
CA GLN A 122 -9.24 -11.61 12.24
C GLN A 122 -10.25 -12.11 11.19
N ALA A 123 -9.89 -12.01 9.91
CA ALA A 123 -10.76 -12.41 8.82
C ALA A 123 -11.04 -13.93 8.80
N LEU A 124 -10.07 -14.75 9.21
CA LEU A 124 -10.21 -16.20 9.27
C LEU A 124 -10.77 -16.69 10.62
N GLY A 125 -10.99 -15.83 11.59
CA GLY A 125 -11.51 -16.17 12.90
C GLY A 125 -10.52 -16.95 13.77
N LEU A 126 -9.23 -16.69 13.64
CA LEU A 126 -8.18 -17.56 14.12
C LEU A 126 -7.38 -16.95 15.27
N GLU A 127 -7.81 -17.20 16.50
CA GLU A 127 -6.94 -17.05 17.66
C GLU A 127 -5.92 -18.19 17.80
N ALA A 128 -6.05 -19.27 17.03
CA ALA A 128 -5.33 -20.54 17.25
C ALA A 128 -4.63 -21.14 16.02
N LEU A 129 -4.65 -20.52 14.85
CA LEU A 129 -3.93 -21.09 13.70
C LEU A 129 -2.47 -20.62 13.63
N PRO A 130 -1.56 -21.49 13.16
CA PRO A 130 -0.16 -21.15 13.02
C PRO A 130 0.01 -20.17 11.84
N MET A 131 -0.13 -18.89 12.13
CA MET A 131 0.25 -17.84 11.18
C MET A 131 1.78 -17.70 11.18
N PRO A 132 2.43 -17.56 10.02
CA PRO A 132 3.87 -17.32 9.99
C PRO A 132 4.21 -16.01 10.73
N PRO A 133 5.06 -16.03 11.77
CA PRO A 133 5.35 -14.83 12.56
C PRO A 133 6.12 -13.76 11.77
N THR A 134 6.82 -14.18 10.72
CA THR A 134 7.55 -13.31 9.79
C THR A 134 7.12 -13.61 8.36
N CYS A 135 7.22 -12.63 7.48
CA CYS A 135 6.85 -12.80 6.08
C CYS A 135 7.68 -13.93 5.44
N PRO A 136 7.04 -15.02 4.98
CA PRO A 136 7.75 -16.17 4.41
C PRO A 136 8.16 -15.96 2.94
N TRP A 137 7.72 -14.87 2.32
CA TRP A 137 7.93 -14.60 0.89
C TRP A 137 8.89 -13.45 0.67
N LYS A 138 9.63 -13.53 -0.43
CA LYS A 138 10.48 -12.44 -0.87
C LYS A 138 9.65 -11.31 -1.50
N PRO A 139 10.10 -10.05 -1.44
CA PRO A 139 9.41 -8.94 -2.09
C PRO A 139 9.14 -9.18 -3.58
N GLU A 140 10.07 -9.80 -4.29
CA GLU A 140 9.95 -10.13 -5.71
C GLU A 140 8.78 -11.09 -5.96
N ASP A 141 8.64 -12.13 -5.12
CA ASP A 141 7.56 -13.12 -5.23
C ASP A 141 6.19 -12.47 -4.90
N ILE A 142 6.15 -11.61 -3.88
CA ILE A 142 4.93 -10.90 -3.49
C ILE A 142 4.37 -10.09 -4.67
N LEU A 143 5.25 -9.42 -5.41
CA LEU A 143 4.89 -8.56 -6.54
C LEU A 143 4.67 -9.34 -7.85
N ASP A 144 5.14 -10.57 -7.93
CA ASP A 144 5.03 -11.41 -9.13
C ASP A 144 3.59 -11.85 -9.34
N ALA A 145 3.05 -11.58 -10.53
CA ALA A 145 1.68 -11.93 -10.91
C ALA A 145 1.43 -13.44 -10.96
N ASP A 146 2.47 -14.23 -11.20
CA ASP A 146 2.40 -15.69 -11.33
C ASP A 146 2.69 -16.44 -10.04
N PHE A 147 3.14 -15.73 -8.99
CA PHE A 147 3.42 -16.33 -7.69
C PHE A 147 2.13 -16.54 -6.88
N TRP A 148 1.96 -17.76 -6.37
CA TRP A 148 0.86 -18.14 -5.46
C TRP A 148 1.40 -18.98 -4.30
N PRO A 149 1.07 -18.62 -3.04
CA PRO A 149 1.67 -19.24 -1.86
C PRO A 149 1.24 -20.69 -1.62
N GLU A 150 0.15 -21.14 -2.24
CA GLU A 150 -0.35 -22.50 -2.17
C GLU A 150 0.18 -23.40 -3.28
N GLU A 151 0.86 -22.86 -4.27
CA GLU A 151 1.48 -23.63 -5.36
C GLU A 151 2.94 -23.92 -5.02
N PRO A 152 3.44 -25.14 -5.30
CA PRO A 152 4.84 -25.43 -5.09
C PRO A 152 5.70 -24.49 -5.95
N SER A 153 6.73 -23.92 -5.35
CA SER A 153 7.73 -23.13 -6.08
C SER A 153 8.36 -23.99 -7.15
N ALA A 154 8.33 -23.49 -8.38
CA ALA A 154 8.97 -24.16 -9.50
C ALA A 154 10.49 -24.23 -9.33
#